data_39e4f432f2a70fa96326169be9b36c7b
#
_entry.id   39e4f432f2a70fa96326169be9b36c7b
#
_cell.length_a   1.000
_cell.length_b   1.000
_cell.length_c   1.000
_cell.angle_alpha   90.00
_cell.angle_beta   90.00
_cell.angle_gamma   90.00
#
_symmetry.space_group_name_H-M   'P 1'
#
loop_
_entity.id
_entity.type
_entity.pdbx_description
1 polymer ?
#
loop_
_entity_poly.entity_id
_entity_poly.type
_entity_poly.pdbx_seq_one_letter_code
_entity_poly.pdbx_strand_id
1 'polypeptide(L)' 'MAKIKIKQIKSQIGAPKDQKETLRALGLRKISQVIEVEDTPSCRGMIRKVHHLVSVID' A
#
# COMPACT_ATOMS: atom_id res chain seq x y z
N MET A 1 9.76 -9.92 14.50
CA MET A 1 9.20 -9.90 13.19
C MET A 1 9.27 -8.51 12.65
N ALA A 2 9.66 -8.42 11.39
CA ALA A 2 9.89 -7.12 10.78
C ALA A 2 8.57 -6.47 10.38
N LYS A 3 8.55 -5.16 10.48
CA LYS A 3 7.45 -4.36 9.98
C LYS A 3 8.02 -3.34 9.00
N ILE A 4 7.21 -2.97 8.03
CA ILE A 4 7.60 -1.96 7.05
C ILE A 4 6.57 -0.85 7.05
N LYS A 5 7.06 0.36 6.78
CA LYS A 5 6.19 1.52 6.64
C LYS A 5 6.01 1.83 5.17
N ILE A 6 4.78 2.06 4.78
CA ILE A 6 4.46 2.42 3.41
C ILE A 6 3.65 3.71 3.41
N LYS A 7 3.87 4.50 2.38
CA LYS A 7 3.19 5.79 2.22
C LYS A 7 2.48 5.80 0.88
N GLN A 8 1.24 6.23 0.87
CA GLN A 8 0.51 6.40 -0.37
C GLN A 8 0.98 7.69 -1.04
N ILE A 9 1.60 7.55 -2.20
CA ILE A 9 2.18 8.69 -2.91
C ILE A 9 1.30 9.21 -4.04
N LYS A 10 0.30 8.42 -4.45
CA LYS A 10 -0.64 8.83 -5.49
C LYS A 10 -2.04 8.49 -5.08
N SER A 11 -3.00 9.28 -5.58
CA SER A 11 -4.41 9.03 -5.34
C SER A 11 -4.84 7.73 -6.02
N GLN A 12 -5.78 7.03 -5.39
CA GLN A 12 -6.38 5.84 -5.98
C GLN A 12 -7.42 6.18 -7.05
N ILE A 13 -7.73 7.46 -7.22
CA ILE A 13 -8.69 7.90 -8.23
C ILE A 13 -8.13 7.55 -9.60
N GLY A 14 -8.92 6.83 -10.40
CA GLY A 14 -8.48 6.36 -11.70
C GLY A 14 -7.75 5.03 -11.68
N ALA A 15 -7.47 4.48 -10.51
CA ALA A 15 -6.84 3.17 -10.40
C ALA A 15 -7.85 2.06 -10.67
N PRO A 16 -7.41 0.90 -11.20
CA PRO A 16 -8.30 -0.25 -11.34
C PRO A 16 -8.91 -0.67 -10.00
N LYS A 17 -10.07 -1.30 -10.07
CA LYS A 17 -10.81 -1.69 -8.88
C LYS A 17 -10.00 -2.60 -7.97
N ASP A 18 -9.27 -3.56 -8.54
CA ASP A 18 -8.48 -4.50 -7.76
C ASP A 18 -7.35 -3.79 -7.01
N GLN A 19 -6.77 -2.74 -7.59
CA GLN A 19 -5.77 -1.95 -6.91
C GLN A 19 -6.37 -1.13 -5.77
N LYS A 20 -7.57 -0.59 -5.97
CA LYS A 20 -8.27 0.11 -4.90
C LYS A 20 -8.56 -0.82 -3.73
N GLU A 21 -8.99 -2.03 -4.03
CA GLU A 21 -9.26 -3.03 -3.01
C GLU A 21 -8.00 -3.41 -2.27
N THR A 22 -6.88 -3.53 -2.98
CA THR A 22 -5.60 -3.85 -2.37
C THR A 22 -5.15 -2.73 -1.42
N LEU A 23 -5.30 -1.48 -1.82
CA LEU A 23 -4.99 -0.35 -0.94
C LEU A 23 -5.85 -0.36 0.31
N ARG A 24 -7.14 -0.66 0.15
CA ARG A 24 -8.06 -0.76 1.27
C ARG A 24 -7.65 -1.88 2.22
N ALA A 25 -7.24 -3.03 1.68
CA ALA A 25 -6.79 -4.15 2.47
C ALA A 25 -5.52 -3.81 3.26
N LEU A 26 -4.66 -2.97 2.70
CA LEU A 26 -3.47 -2.50 3.38
C LEU A 26 -3.80 -1.44 4.44
N GLY A 27 -4.95 -0.79 4.32
CA GLY A 27 -5.35 0.26 5.25
C GLY A 27 -5.11 1.67 4.74
N LEU A 28 -4.66 1.81 3.50
CA LEU A 28 -4.41 3.12 2.90
C LEU A 28 -5.68 3.65 2.25
N ARG A 29 -6.09 4.85 2.65
CA ARG A 29 -7.32 5.46 2.13
C ARG A 29 -7.10 6.86 1.59
N LYS A 30 -6.04 7.52 2.04
CA LYS A 30 -5.77 8.91 1.68
C LYS A 30 -4.37 9.04 1.13
N ILE A 31 -4.20 10.01 0.23
CA ILE A 31 -2.87 10.33 -0.27
C ILE A 31 -2.00 10.84 0.89
N SER A 32 -0.73 10.51 0.85
CA SER A 32 0.25 10.86 1.88
C SER A 32 0.04 10.16 3.22
N GLN A 33 -0.91 9.23 3.29
CA GLN A 33 -1.11 8.44 4.51
C GLN A 33 0.04 7.45 4.67
N VAL A 34 0.56 7.36 5.87
CA VAL A 34 1.63 6.40 6.20
C VAL A 34 1.06 5.35 7.12
N ILE A 35 1.29 4.09 6.82
CA ILE A 35 0.90 2.99 7.68
C ILE A 35 2.07 2.04 7.86
N GLU A 36 2.01 1.26 8.94
CA GLU A 36 2.97 0.22 9.22
C GLU A 36 2.28 -1.12 9.05
N VAL A 37 2.89 -2.01 8.27
CA VAL A 37 2.36 -3.35 8.03
C VAL A 37 3.44 -4.37 8.31
N GLU A 38 3.01 -5.61 8.59
CA GLU A 38 3.95 -6.69 8.80
C GLU A 38 4.65 -7.05 7.49
N ASP A 39 5.93 -7.33 7.60
CA ASP A 39 6.73 -7.73 6.44
C ASP A 39 6.53 -9.22 6.18
N THR A 40 5.41 -9.55 5.57
CA THR A 40 5.06 -10.93 5.22
C THR A 40 4.96 -11.06 3.71
N PRO A 41 5.08 -12.28 3.17
CA PRO A 41 4.91 -12.49 1.73
C PRO A 41 3.56 -11.98 1.22
N SER A 42 2.49 -12.13 2.02
CA SER A 42 1.17 -11.64 1.64
C SER A 42 1.15 -10.13 1.50
N CYS A 43 1.68 -9.43 2.49
CA CYS A 43 1.73 -7.96 2.45
C CYS A 43 2.62 -7.47 1.32
N ARG A 44 3.76 -8.13 1.11
CA ARG A 44 4.64 -7.77 0.01
C ARG A 44 3.97 -7.95 -1.34
N GLY A 45 3.19 -9.01 -1.50
CA GLY A 45 2.43 -9.25 -2.73
C GLY A 45 1.44 -8.14 -2.99
N MET A 46 0.75 -7.69 -1.95
CA MET A 46 -0.19 -6.57 -2.09
C MET A 46 0.52 -5.27 -2.44
N ILE A 47 1.67 -5.01 -1.80
CA ILE A 47 2.45 -3.81 -2.07
C ILE A 47 2.93 -3.81 -3.52
N ARG A 48 3.35 -4.96 -4.03
CA ARG A 48 3.80 -5.07 -5.43
C ARG A 48 2.69 -4.72 -6.41
N LYS A 49 1.46 -5.08 -6.10
CA LYS A 49 0.32 -4.76 -6.96
C LYS A 49 0.10 -3.26 -7.08
N VAL A 50 0.39 -2.53 -6.03
CA VAL A 50 0.14 -1.08 -5.97
C VAL A 50 1.43 -0.27 -5.82
N HIS A 51 2.57 -0.84 -6.19
CA HIS A 51 3.87 -0.18 -5.96
C HIS A 51 3.98 1.18 -6.63
N HIS A 52 3.21 1.40 -7.70
CA HIS A 52 3.20 2.69 -8.38
C HIS A 52 2.33 3.72 -7.66
N LEU A 53 1.55 3.28 -6.67
CA LEU A 53 0.70 4.16 -5.88
C LEU A 53 1.25 4.40 -4.47
N VAL A 54 2.19 3.56 -4.04
CA VAL A 54 2.76 3.64 -2.69
C VAL A 54 4.27 3.58 -2.77
N SER A 55 4.90 4.01 -1.68
CA SER A 55 6.35 3.93 -1.54
C SER A 55 6.67 3.30 -0.19
N VAL A 56 7.63 2.39 -0.19
CA VAL A 56 8.14 1.83 1.06
C VAL A 56 9.18 2.81 1.60
N ILE A 57 8.94 3.32 2.79
CA ILE A 57 9.78 4.37 3.38
C ILE A 57 10.63 3.85 4.54
N ASP A 58 10.52 2.57 4.85
CA ASP A 58 11.33 1.98 5.91
C ASP A 58 11.74 0.57 5.55
#